data_f1800d439f919c0604a41fb87e962768
#
_entry.id   f1800d439f919c0604a41fb87e962768
#
_cell.length_a   1.000
_cell.length_b   1.000
_cell.length_c   1.000
_cell.angle_alpha   90.00
_cell.angle_beta   90.00
_cell.angle_gamma   90.00
#
_symmetry.space_group_name_H-M   'P 1'
#
loop_
_entity.id
_entity.type
_entity.pdbx_description
1 polymer ?
#
loop_
_entity_poly.entity_id
_entity_poly.type
_entity_poly.pdbx_seq_one_letter_code
_entity_poly.pdbx_strand_id
1 'polypeptide(L)'
;LWKKGYDKLNRKDGEESLRKFVEKENIMQKILITNDDGIQSDGIIRLARAAKKYGKVWVVAPDGQRSAMSHRITLRETIEFFPVDFPVEGVHAYASTGTPADCVRFGILNIVKEKPDYVFSGINYGYNSGTDIQYSATVGSALEAACAGVHAIAFSEGASECHEVTDAYLEQMLKELMEQPLAHNQIWNVNFPQCELEKLRGILYDRKIADCGFFIDEYLEEGLENGRIRLTVHGNYNENAPEGTDFRALVDGYISVGKVNNLR
;
A
#
# COMPACT_ATOMS: atom_id res chain seq x y z
N LEU A 1 -58.32 -9.51 0.16
CA LEU A 1 -57.46 -9.83 -1.01
C LEU A 1 -56.26 -8.86 -1.13
N TRP A 2 -56.40 -7.58 -0.81
CA TRP A 2 -55.35 -6.58 -0.90
C TRP A 2 -54.22 -6.77 0.12
N LYS A 3 -54.50 -7.17 1.35
CA LYS A 3 -53.50 -7.40 2.40
C LYS A 3 -52.54 -8.58 2.12
N LYS A 4 -53.06 -9.64 1.46
CA LYS A 4 -52.21 -10.80 1.08
C LYS A 4 -51.24 -10.53 -0.07
N GLY A 5 -51.51 -9.54 -0.92
CA GLY A 5 -50.61 -9.12 -2.01
C GLY A 5 -49.43 -8.27 -1.53
N TYR A 6 -49.69 -7.39 -0.55
CA TYR A 6 -48.68 -6.48 0.01
C TYR A 6 -47.59 -7.24 0.82
N ASP A 7 -48.03 -8.24 1.61
CA ASP A 7 -47.13 -9.09 2.39
C ASP A 7 -46.24 -10.01 1.51
N LYS A 8 -46.75 -10.36 0.31
CA LYS A 8 -45.97 -11.20 -0.64
C LYS A 8 -44.90 -10.42 -1.43
N LEU A 9 -45.17 -9.15 -1.74
CA LEU A 9 -44.19 -8.25 -2.38
C LEU A 9 -43.06 -7.90 -1.41
N ASN A 10 -43.37 -7.49 -0.20
CA ASN A 10 -42.33 -7.15 0.81
C ASN A 10 -41.45 -8.35 1.23
N ARG A 11 -41.99 -9.59 1.19
CA ARG A 11 -41.17 -10.78 1.45
C ARG A 11 -40.20 -11.10 0.30
N LYS A 12 -40.63 -10.94 -0.96
CA LYS A 12 -39.78 -11.18 -2.12
C LYS A 12 -38.62 -10.17 -2.19
N ASP A 13 -38.92 -8.90 -1.92
CA ASP A 13 -37.91 -7.86 -1.90
C ASP A 13 -36.90 -8.04 -0.73
N GLY A 14 -37.40 -8.52 0.41
CA GLY A 14 -36.55 -8.88 1.56
C GLY A 14 -35.71 -10.12 1.30
N GLU A 15 -36.25 -11.16 0.68
CA GLU A 15 -35.53 -12.37 0.32
C GLU A 15 -34.49 -12.12 -0.79
N GLU A 16 -34.77 -11.26 -1.75
CA GLU A 16 -33.86 -10.86 -2.81
C GLU A 16 -32.75 -9.96 -2.27
N SER A 17 -33.03 -9.04 -1.37
CA SER A 17 -32.05 -8.25 -0.63
C SER A 17 -31.16 -9.12 0.25
N LEU A 18 -31.73 -10.09 0.98
CA LEU A 18 -30.96 -11.04 1.77
C LEU A 18 -30.10 -11.95 0.89
N ARG A 19 -30.62 -12.44 -0.23
CA ARG A 19 -29.82 -13.21 -1.19
C ARG A 19 -28.65 -12.39 -1.75
N LYS A 20 -28.88 -11.16 -2.18
CA LYS A 20 -27.83 -10.26 -2.64
C LYS A 20 -26.81 -9.94 -1.55
N PHE A 21 -27.26 -9.85 -0.30
CA PHE A 21 -26.36 -9.66 0.85
C PHE A 21 -25.53 -10.92 1.12
N VAL A 22 -26.14 -12.12 1.14
CA VAL A 22 -25.45 -13.40 1.32
C VAL A 22 -24.55 -13.76 0.13
N GLU A 23 -24.98 -13.43 -1.10
CA GLU A 23 -24.13 -13.59 -2.30
C GLU A 23 -22.92 -12.64 -2.28
N LYS A 24 -23.07 -11.44 -1.73
CA LYS A 24 -21.96 -10.48 -1.55
C LYS A 24 -20.97 -10.93 -0.48
N GLU A 25 -21.40 -11.65 0.56
CA GLU A 25 -20.54 -12.24 1.57
C GLU A 25 -19.74 -13.47 1.07
N ASN A 26 -20.18 -14.11 -0.02
CA ASN A 26 -19.54 -15.33 -0.56
C ASN A 26 -18.59 -15.08 -1.75
N ILE A 27 -18.47 -13.84 -2.25
CA ILE A 27 -17.49 -13.53 -3.30
C ILE A 27 -16.16 -13.24 -2.61
N MET A 28 -15.26 -14.23 -2.58
CA MET A 28 -13.90 -14.03 -2.10
C MET A 28 -13.21 -12.94 -2.94
N GLN A 29 -12.82 -11.84 -2.29
CA GLN A 29 -12.08 -10.75 -2.93
C GLN A 29 -10.75 -11.27 -3.52
N LYS A 30 -10.33 -10.72 -4.63
CA LYS A 30 -9.04 -10.98 -5.27
C LYS A 30 -8.10 -9.85 -4.91
N ILE A 31 -7.03 -10.17 -4.21
CA ILE A 31 -6.10 -9.19 -3.67
C ILE A 31 -4.71 -9.44 -4.24
N LEU A 32 -4.15 -8.44 -4.89
CA LEU A 32 -2.76 -8.45 -5.34
C LEU A 32 -1.92 -7.62 -4.35
N ILE A 33 -0.80 -8.16 -3.90
CA ILE A 33 0.12 -7.49 -2.98
C ILE A 33 1.49 -7.36 -3.64
N THR A 34 2.09 -6.20 -3.48
CA THR A 34 3.47 -5.90 -3.89
C THR A 34 4.20 -5.08 -2.82
N ASN A 35 5.49 -4.85 -3.01
CA ASN A 35 6.32 -3.93 -2.23
C ASN A 35 7.57 -3.53 -3.04
N ASP A 36 8.45 -2.73 -2.45
CA ASP A 36 9.77 -2.40 -2.98
C ASP A 36 10.94 -2.90 -2.11
N ASP A 37 10.66 -3.45 -0.93
CA ASP A 37 11.67 -4.08 -0.06
C ASP A 37 12.03 -5.51 -0.50
N GLY A 38 11.27 -6.06 -1.43
CA GLY A 38 11.46 -7.42 -1.95
C GLY A 38 10.53 -8.46 -1.32
N ILE A 39 10.33 -9.57 -2.04
CA ILE A 39 9.33 -10.60 -1.72
C ILE A 39 9.56 -11.32 -0.37
N GLN A 40 10.78 -11.27 0.15
CA GLN A 40 11.15 -11.91 1.42
C GLN A 40 11.08 -10.97 2.62
N SER A 41 10.73 -9.69 2.43
CA SER A 41 10.67 -8.72 3.52
C SER A 41 9.56 -9.05 4.53
N ASP A 42 9.77 -8.70 5.79
CA ASP A 42 8.78 -8.91 6.85
C ASP A 42 7.47 -8.18 6.57
N GLY A 43 7.55 -6.93 6.10
CA GLY A 43 6.40 -6.10 5.82
C GLY A 43 5.38 -6.74 4.86
N ILE A 44 5.85 -7.32 3.74
CA ILE A 44 4.95 -7.96 2.76
C ILE A 44 4.35 -9.26 3.33
N ILE A 45 5.09 -9.98 4.16
CA ILE A 45 4.61 -11.20 4.82
C ILE A 45 3.49 -10.88 5.82
N ARG A 46 3.67 -9.84 6.64
CA ARG A 46 2.64 -9.36 7.59
C ARG A 46 1.40 -8.86 6.85
N LEU A 47 1.58 -8.09 5.79
CA LEU A 47 0.48 -7.59 4.96
C LEU A 47 -0.30 -8.73 4.31
N ALA A 48 0.38 -9.72 3.73
CA ALA A 48 -0.27 -10.89 3.12
C ALA A 48 -1.05 -11.72 4.14
N ARG A 49 -0.52 -11.89 5.36
CA ARG A 49 -1.19 -12.60 6.45
C ARG A 49 -2.48 -11.90 6.88
N ALA A 50 -2.45 -10.58 7.00
CA ALA A 50 -3.63 -9.79 7.33
C ALA A 50 -4.66 -9.81 6.19
N ALA A 51 -4.22 -9.59 4.94
CA ALA A 51 -5.08 -9.52 3.77
C ALA A 51 -5.79 -10.86 3.45
N LYS A 52 -5.17 -11.99 3.79
CA LYS A 52 -5.76 -13.33 3.55
C LYS A 52 -7.11 -13.53 4.22
N LYS A 53 -7.41 -12.78 5.27
CA LYS A 53 -8.72 -12.83 5.95
C LYS A 53 -9.87 -12.30 5.09
N TYR A 54 -9.53 -11.50 4.07
CA TYR A 54 -10.51 -10.82 3.21
C TYR A 54 -10.69 -11.47 1.85
N GLY A 55 -9.75 -12.34 1.41
CA GLY A 55 -9.88 -12.93 0.10
C GLY A 55 -8.73 -13.84 -0.33
N LYS A 56 -8.72 -14.14 -1.62
CA LYS A 56 -7.64 -14.86 -2.28
C LYS A 56 -6.50 -13.89 -2.57
N VAL A 57 -5.30 -14.24 -2.08
CA VAL A 57 -4.13 -13.37 -2.15
C VAL A 57 -3.10 -13.89 -3.14
N TRP A 58 -2.63 -13.00 -3.99
CA TRP A 58 -1.42 -13.13 -4.79
C TRP A 58 -0.39 -12.12 -4.30
N VAL A 59 0.84 -12.57 -4.13
CA VAL A 59 1.99 -11.71 -3.88
C VAL A 59 2.83 -11.72 -5.14
N VAL A 60 3.05 -10.55 -5.73
CA VAL A 60 3.96 -10.36 -6.86
C VAL A 60 4.87 -9.21 -6.51
N ALA A 61 6.14 -9.49 -6.23
CA ALA A 61 7.07 -8.49 -5.71
C ALA A 61 8.47 -8.70 -6.30
N PRO A 62 9.32 -7.67 -6.27
CA PRO A 62 10.71 -7.80 -6.71
C PRO A 62 11.47 -8.90 -5.95
N ASP A 63 12.43 -9.51 -6.61
CA ASP A 63 13.34 -10.51 -6.06
C ASP A 63 14.33 -9.97 -5.02
N GLY A 64 14.44 -8.65 -4.91
CA GLY A 64 15.25 -7.91 -3.95
C GLY A 64 14.80 -6.46 -3.84
N GLN A 65 15.49 -5.69 -3.00
CA GLN A 65 15.16 -4.30 -2.70
C GLN A 65 15.23 -3.40 -3.94
N ARG A 66 14.23 -2.55 -4.11
CA ARG A 66 14.04 -1.59 -5.22
C ARG A 66 13.60 -0.22 -4.70
N SER A 67 14.17 0.23 -3.59
CA SER A 67 13.85 1.52 -2.98
C SER A 67 14.16 2.70 -3.90
N ALA A 68 13.42 3.81 -3.73
CA ALA A 68 13.59 5.06 -4.45
C ALA A 68 13.45 4.94 -5.99
N MET A 69 12.68 3.97 -6.48
CA MET A 69 12.42 3.82 -7.92
C MET A 69 11.20 4.59 -8.41
N SER A 70 10.50 5.33 -7.56
CA SER A 70 9.28 6.03 -7.95
C SER A 70 8.25 5.11 -8.65
N HIS A 71 7.57 5.62 -9.65
CA HIS A 71 6.65 4.89 -10.52
C HIS A 71 7.33 4.36 -11.81
N ARG A 72 8.58 3.88 -11.70
CA ARG A 72 9.35 3.38 -12.84
C ARG A 72 8.77 2.06 -13.35
N ILE A 73 8.59 1.97 -14.67
CA ILE A 73 8.26 0.72 -15.39
C ILE A 73 9.40 0.34 -16.35
N THR A 74 9.50 -0.93 -16.67
CA THR A 74 10.44 -1.48 -17.66
C THR A 74 9.82 -1.47 -19.06
N LEU A 75 10.49 -0.83 -20.04
CA LEU A 75 9.94 -0.68 -21.39
C LEU A 75 10.63 -1.52 -22.46
N ARG A 76 11.90 -1.87 -22.29
CA ARG A 76 12.72 -2.48 -23.36
C ARG A 76 13.49 -3.71 -22.92
N GLU A 77 13.56 -3.99 -21.64
CA GLU A 77 14.29 -5.12 -21.09
C GLU A 77 13.32 -6.28 -20.80
N THR A 78 13.85 -7.48 -20.76
CA THR A 78 13.07 -8.66 -20.37
C THR A 78 12.89 -8.66 -18.85
N ILE A 79 11.68 -8.98 -18.42
CA ILE A 79 11.34 -9.17 -17.00
C ILE A 79 10.96 -10.63 -16.81
N GLU A 80 11.48 -11.22 -15.76
CA GLU A 80 11.13 -12.60 -15.38
C GLU A 80 10.20 -12.57 -14.18
N PHE A 81 9.23 -13.49 -14.15
CA PHE A 81 8.37 -13.81 -13.04
C PHE A 81 8.47 -15.29 -12.75
N PHE A 82 8.79 -15.64 -11.53
CA PHE A 82 8.95 -17.04 -11.14
C PHE A 82 8.27 -17.34 -9.81
N PRO A 83 7.60 -18.51 -9.68
CA PRO A 83 6.93 -18.87 -8.44
C PRO A 83 7.97 -19.11 -7.34
N VAL A 84 7.60 -18.72 -6.12
CA VAL A 84 8.43 -18.92 -4.93
C VAL A 84 7.59 -19.45 -3.77
N ASP A 85 8.23 -20.16 -2.86
CA ASP A 85 7.63 -20.52 -1.59
C ASP A 85 7.43 -19.26 -0.74
N PHE A 86 6.26 -19.16 -0.12
CA PHE A 86 5.91 -17.99 0.68
C PHE A 86 5.40 -18.40 2.07
N PRO A 87 5.85 -17.71 3.15
CA PRO A 87 5.60 -18.18 4.53
C PRO A 87 4.16 -17.94 5.03
N VAL A 88 3.21 -17.76 4.12
CA VAL A 88 1.77 -17.67 4.44
C VAL A 88 1.02 -18.70 3.58
N GLU A 89 0.47 -19.71 4.22
CA GLU A 89 -0.21 -20.81 3.54
C GLU A 89 -1.37 -20.32 2.66
N GLY A 90 -1.48 -20.86 1.44
CA GLY A 90 -2.55 -20.55 0.47
C GLY A 90 -2.42 -19.21 -0.22
N VAL A 91 -1.27 -18.54 -0.11
CA VAL A 91 -0.89 -17.37 -0.91
C VAL A 91 -0.15 -17.85 -2.16
N HIS A 92 -0.50 -17.27 -3.31
CA HIS A 92 0.23 -17.51 -4.57
C HIS A 92 1.31 -16.45 -4.71
N ALA A 93 2.58 -16.83 -4.64
CA ALA A 93 3.69 -15.89 -4.64
C ALA A 93 4.59 -16.03 -5.86
N TYR A 94 4.97 -14.87 -6.44
CA TYR A 94 5.87 -14.76 -7.57
C TYR A 94 6.90 -13.65 -7.30
N ALA A 95 8.17 -13.99 -7.41
CA ALA A 95 9.24 -13.02 -7.44
C ALA A 95 9.45 -12.50 -8.87
N SER A 96 9.97 -11.29 -9.00
CA SER A 96 10.23 -10.65 -10.29
C SER A 96 11.57 -9.93 -10.32
N THR A 97 12.24 -9.96 -11.49
CA THR A 97 13.42 -9.12 -11.77
C THR A 97 13.05 -7.67 -12.10
N GLY A 98 11.76 -7.39 -12.29
CA GLY A 98 11.24 -6.07 -12.62
C GLY A 98 11.15 -5.10 -11.44
N THR A 99 10.57 -3.93 -11.71
CA THR A 99 10.28 -2.91 -10.71
C THR A 99 9.01 -3.26 -9.93
N PRO A 100 8.75 -2.61 -8.77
CA PRO A 100 7.47 -2.75 -8.06
C PRO A 100 6.24 -2.40 -8.92
N ALA A 101 6.32 -1.36 -9.75
CA ALA A 101 5.25 -1.01 -10.68
C ALA A 101 5.05 -2.09 -11.77
N ASP A 102 6.14 -2.72 -12.28
CA ASP A 102 6.04 -3.88 -13.18
C ASP A 102 5.35 -5.06 -12.50
N CYS A 103 5.62 -5.30 -11.22
CA CYS A 103 4.97 -6.36 -10.44
C CYS A 103 3.45 -6.16 -10.36
N VAL A 104 2.97 -4.93 -10.18
CA VAL A 104 1.53 -4.61 -10.24
C VAL A 104 1.00 -4.79 -11.65
N ARG A 105 1.63 -4.16 -12.65
CA ARG A 105 1.18 -4.16 -14.03
C ARG A 105 1.03 -5.56 -14.59
N PHE A 106 2.08 -6.36 -14.51
CA PHE A 106 2.09 -7.72 -15.02
C PHE A 106 1.43 -8.71 -14.07
N GLY A 107 1.42 -8.41 -12.77
CA GLY A 107 0.59 -9.11 -11.79
C GLY A 107 -0.88 -9.12 -12.19
N ILE A 108 -1.43 -7.96 -12.52
CA ILE A 108 -2.81 -7.79 -13.00
C ILE A 108 -3.01 -8.49 -14.36
N LEU A 109 -2.12 -8.25 -15.33
CA LEU A 109 -2.31 -8.68 -16.71
C LEU A 109 -2.07 -10.19 -16.90
N ASN A 110 -1.10 -10.78 -16.19
CA ASN A 110 -0.57 -12.10 -16.51
C ASN A 110 -0.67 -13.12 -15.38
N ILE A 111 -0.51 -12.70 -14.11
CA ILE A 111 -0.40 -13.62 -12.98
C ILE A 111 -1.76 -13.91 -12.37
N VAL A 112 -2.53 -12.89 -12.02
CA VAL A 112 -3.86 -13.05 -11.40
C VAL A 112 -4.88 -13.56 -12.42
N LYS A 113 -4.67 -13.28 -13.73
CA LYS A 113 -5.51 -13.66 -14.88
C LYS A 113 -6.93 -13.06 -14.88
N GLU A 114 -7.32 -12.43 -13.82
CA GLU A 114 -8.56 -11.70 -13.67
C GLU A 114 -8.24 -10.38 -12.96
N LYS A 115 -9.00 -9.33 -13.23
CA LYS A 115 -8.78 -8.04 -12.56
C LYS A 115 -8.94 -8.22 -11.05
N PRO A 116 -7.93 -7.90 -10.23
CA PRO A 116 -8.08 -7.94 -8.79
C PRO A 116 -9.05 -6.84 -8.32
N ASP A 117 -9.71 -7.09 -7.20
CA ASP A 117 -10.58 -6.10 -6.55
C ASP A 117 -9.75 -5.03 -5.84
N TYR A 118 -8.61 -5.47 -5.27
CA TYR A 118 -7.69 -4.60 -4.51
C TYR A 118 -6.23 -4.86 -4.86
N VAL A 119 -5.44 -3.79 -4.79
CA VAL A 119 -3.98 -3.87 -4.76
C VAL A 119 -3.48 -3.21 -3.48
N PHE A 120 -2.68 -3.95 -2.71
CA PHE A 120 -1.98 -3.41 -1.55
C PHE A 120 -0.49 -3.36 -1.82
N SER A 121 0.12 -2.21 -1.56
CA SER A 121 1.56 -2.00 -1.71
C SER A 121 2.20 -1.74 -0.36
N GLY A 122 3.14 -2.57 0.06
CA GLY A 122 3.84 -2.47 1.34
C GLY A 122 3.97 -3.80 2.09
N ILE A 123 4.18 -3.78 3.42
CA ILE A 123 4.39 -2.58 4.24
C ILE A 123 5.82 -2.12 4.05
N ASN A 124 6.01 -0.88 3.64
CA ASN A 124 7.33 -0.31 3.44
C ASN A 124 8.05 -0.05 4.76
N TYR A 125 9.32 -0.40 4.82
CA TYR A 125 10.21 -0.06 5.92
C TYR A 125 10.76 1.37 5.72
N GLY A 126 10.06 2.34 6.31
CA GLY A 126 10.28 3.79 6.16
C GLY A 126 9.01 4.51 5.75
N TYR A 127 8.83 5.74 6.23
CA TYR A 127 7.66 6.55 5.91
C TYR A 127 7.62 6.97 4.43
N ASN A 128 6.42 7.04 3.89
CA ASN A 128 6.12 7.64 2.60
C ASN A 128 5.18 8.82 2.83
N SER A 129 5.71 9.97 3.21
CA SER A 129 4.98 11.19 3.56
C SER A 129 5.66 12.43 2.98
N GLY A 130 4.92 13.52 2.89
CA GLY A 130 5.40 14.75 2.30
C GLY A 130 5.89 14.58 0.86
N THR A 131 6.91 15.34 0.46
CA THR A 131 7.46 15.25 -0.90
C THR A 131 8.13 13.92 -1.20
N ASP A 132 8.50 13.13 -0.18
CA ASP A 132 9.20 11.85 -0.36
C ASP A 132 8.35 10.79 -1.05
N ILE A 133 7.01 10.96 -1.05
CA ILE A 133 6.10 10.13 -1.85
C ILE A 133 6.48 10.09 -3.34
N GLN A 134 7.14 11.14 -3.86
CA GLN A 134 7.54 11.20 -5.27
C GLN A 134 8.64 10.19 -5.63
N TYR A 135 9.45 9.82 -4.66
CA TYR A 135 10.53 8.84 -4.82
C TYR A 135 10.10 7.42 -4.46
N SER A 136 8.99 7.28 -3.75
CA SER A 136 8.50 6.00 -3.23
C SER A 136 8.03 5.07 -4.33
N ALA A 137 8.61 3.88 -4.40
CA ALA A 137 8.11 2.82 -5.28
C ALA A 137 6.90 2.08 -4.68
N THR A 138 6.74 2.09 -3.36
CA THR A 138 5.51 1.63 -2.67
C THR A 138 4.30 2.45 -3.10
N VAL A 139 4.41 3.80 -3.05
CA VAL A 139 3.35 4.71 -3.54
C VAL A 139 3.19 4.57 -5.05
N GLY A 140 4.30 4.54 -5.81
CA GLY A 140 4.30 4.38 -7.26
C GLY A 140 3.57 3.11 -7.73
N SER A 141 3.74 1.99 -7.03
CA SER A 141 3.05 0.73 -7.33
C SER A 141 1.54 0.82 -7.08
N ALA A 142 1.13 1.46 -6.00
CA ALA A 142 -0.29 1.69 -5.73
C ALA A 142 -0.90 2.63 -6.80
N LEU A 143 -0.15 3.63 -7.26
CA LEU A 143 -0.57 4.51 -8.37
C LEU A 143 -0.67 3.76 -9.70
N GLU A 144 0.19 2.77 -9.99
CA GLU A 144 0.04 1.89 -11.16
C GLU A 144 -1.27 1.09 -11.10
N ALA A 145 -1.64 0.59 -9.93
CA ALA A 145 -2.93 -0.08 -9.75
C ALA A 145 -4.11 0.87 -10.00
N ALA A 146 -4.03 2.11 -9.53
CA ALA A 146 -5.05 3.13 -9.79
C ALA A 146 -5.17 3.47 -11.28
N CYS A 147 -4.05 3.51 -12.04
CA CYS A 147 -4.06 3.62 -13.50
C CYS A 147 -4.82 2.47 -14.17
N ALA A 148 -4.72 1.26 -13.62
CA ALA A 148 -5.50 0.10 -14.06
C ALA A 148 -6.96 0.11 -13.58
N GLY A 149 -7.37 1.15 -12.85
CA GLY A 149 -8.71 1.29 -12.28
C GLY A 149 -8.99 0.29 -11.16
N VAL A 150 -7.99 -0.11 -10.40
CA VAL A 150 -8.09 -0.99 -9.24
C VAL A 150 -8.01 -0.15 -7.97
N HIS A 151 -8.81 -0.48 -6.97
CA HIS A 151 -8.74 0.15 -5.65
C HIS A 151 -7.41 -0.19 -5.00
N ALA A 152 -6.63 0.82 -4.60
CA ALA A 152 -5.28 0.60 -4.11
C ALA A 152 -4.97 1.33 -2.80
N ILE A 153 -4.16 0.67 -1.96
CA ILE A 153 -3.71 1.20 -0.68
C ILE A 153 -2.21 1.00 -0.58
N ALA A 154 -1.47 2.06 -0.29
CA ALA A 154 -0.07 2.03 0.08
C ALA A 154 0.06 2.04 1.60
N PHE A 155 0.87 1.13 2.16
CA PHE A 155 1.14 1.02 3.59
C PHE A 155 2.62 1.21 3.86
N SER A 156 2.93 2.02 4.87
CA SER A 156 4.30 2.29 5.32
C SER A 156 4.36 2.37 6.83
N GLU A 157 5.49 2.05 7.41
CA GLU A 157 5.77 2.19 8.84
C GLU A 157 7.13 2.84 9.08
N GLY A 158 7.42 3.26 10.28
CA GLY A 158 8.73 3.82 10.60
C GLY A 158 9.85 2.80 10.42
N ALA A 159 11.03 3.26 10.02
CA ALA A 159 12.22 2.43 9.84
C ALA A 159 12.83 2.01 11.18
N SER A 160 12.17 1.11 11.90
CA SER A 160 12.60 0.57 13.18
C SER A 160 12.10 -0.85 13.42
N GLU A 161 12.61 -1.50 14.45
CA GLU A 161 12.14 -2.81 14.90
C GLU A 161 10.84 -2.75 15.74
N CYS A 162 10.25 -1.55 15.93
CA CYS A 162 9.01 -1.39 16.65
C CYS A 162 7.83 -1.41 15.66
N HIS A 163 7.12 -2.53 15.61
CA HIS A 163 5.97 -2.76 14.73
C HIS A 163 4.62 -2.75 15.46
N GLU A 164 4.59 -2.41 16.74
CA GLU A 164 3.42 -2.57 17.61
C GLU A 164 2.18 -1.85 17.08
N VAL A 165 2.34 -0.61 16.61
CA VAL A 165 1.22 0.17 16.07
C VAL A 165 0.71 -0.44 14.78
N THR A 166 1.60 -0.83 13.88
CA THR A 166 1.25 -1.46 12.60
C THR A 166 0.50 -2.77 12.84
N ASP A 167 1.02 -3.64 13.69
CA ASP A 167 0.43 -4.94 13.97
C ASP A 167 -0.94 -4.83 14.64
N ALA A 168 -1.14 -3.82 15.49
CA ALA A 168 -2.42 -3.57 16.16
C ALA A 168 -3.48 -2.99 15.22
N TYR A 169 -3.11 -2.16 14.24
CA TYR A 169 -4.06 -1.37 13.45
C TYR A 169 -4.17 -1.76 11.98
N LEU A 170 -3.27 -2.59 11.43
CA LEU A 170 -3.27 -2.97 10.02
C LEU A 170 -4.61 -3.56 9.57
N GLU A 171 -5.18 -4.48 10.34
CA GLU A 171 -6.46 -5.11 10.00
C GLU A 171 -7.62 -4.11 10.02
N GLN A 172 -7.63 -3.18 10.98
CA GLN A 172 -8.63 -2.12 11.02
C GLN A 172 -8.52 -1.25 9.76
N MET A 173 -7.31 -0.84 9.39
CA MET A 173 -7.08 -0.01 8.19
C MET A 173 -7.49 -0.74 6.91
N LEU A 174 -7.15 -2.01 6.77
CA LEU A 174 -7.59 -2.83 5.64
C LEU A 174 -9.12 -2.85 5.54
N LYS A 175 -9.81 -3.26 6.62
CA LYS A 175 -11.27 -3.37 6.64
C LYS A 175 -11.95 -2.05 6.31
N GLU A 176 -11.50 -0.96 6.91
CA GLU A 176 -12.11 0.35 6.76
C GLU A 176 -11.88 0.92 5.35
N LEU A 177 -10.62 0.91 4.88
CA LEU A 177 -10.26 1.57 3.63
C LEU A 177 -10.65 0.77 2.38
N MET A 178 -10.84 -0.54 2.48
CA MET A 178 -11.42 -1.35 1.40
C MET A 178 -12.87 -0.93 1.09
N GLU A 179 -13.62 -0.46 2.08
CA GLU A 179 -15.02 -0.02 1.92
C GLU A 179 -15.15 1.45 1.52
N GLN A 180 -14.11 2.26 1.73
CA GLN A 180 -14.11 3.70 1.46
C GLN A 180 -13.85 3.99 -0.03
N PRO A 181 -14.68 4.82 -0.68
CA PRO A 181 -14.51 5.07 -2.11
C PRO A 181 -13.27 5.90 -2.42
N LEU A 182 -12.66 5.58 -3.55
CA LEU A 182 -11.60 6.36 -4.18
C LEU A 182 -12.10 6.97 -5.49
N ALA A 183 -11.67 8.17 -5.79
CA ALA A 183 -11.84 8.76 -7.11
C ALA A 183 -10.94 8.04 -8.13
N HIS A 184 -11.19 8.27 -9.43
CA HIS A 184 -10.34 7.75 -10.48
C HIS A 184 -8.89 8.25 -10.31
N ASN A 185 -7.92 7.38 -10.48
CA ASN A 185 -6.49 7.66 -10.28
C ASN A 185 -6.10 8.12 -8.86
N GLN A 186 -6.84 7.72 -7.84
CA GLN A 186 -6.58 8.03 -6.45
C GLN A 186 -6.26 6.76 -5.67
N ILE A 187 -5.38 6.86 -4.69
CA ILE A 187 -5.04 5.78 -3.76
C ILE A 187 -5.18 6.25 -2.31
N TRP A 188 -5.33 5.31 -1.40
CA TRP A 188 -5.07 5.55 0.02
C TRP A 188 -3.57 5.43 0.30
N ASN A 189 -3.05 6.32 1.13
CA ASN A 189 -1.68 6.28 1.67
C ASN A 189 -1.76 6.28 3.19
N VAL A 190 -1.29 5.20 3.80
CA VAL A 190 -1.33 4.96 5.24
C VAL A 190 0.10 4.86 5.75
N ASN A 191 0.41 5.66 6.77
CA ASN A 191 1.69 5.59 7.46
C ASN A 191 1.45 5.35 8.95
N PHE A 192 2.10 4.34 9.52
CA PHE A 192 2.05 4.00 10.93
C PHE A 192 3.24 4.60 11.68
N PRO A 193 3.04 5.38 12.76
CA PRO A 193 4.13 6.03 13.47
C PRO A 193 5.04 5.00 14.18
N GLN A 194 6.32 5.33 14.21
CA GLN A 194 7.35 4.56 14.90
C GLN A 194 7.30 4.83 16.41
N CYS A 195 6.35 4.23 17.09
CA CYS A 195 6.26 4.35 18.54
C CYS A 195 5.67 3.09 19.17
N GLU A 196 5.86 2.94 20.47
CA GLU A 196 5.17 1.95 21.28
C GLU A 196 3.66 2.20 21.24
N LEU A 197 2.86 1.14 21.30
CA LEU A 197 1.40 1.23 21.18
C LEU A 197 0.78 2.16 22.23
N GLU A 198 1.34 2.18 23.44
CA GLU A 198 0.89 3.07 24.51
C GLU A 198 1.09 4.56 24.24
N LYS A 199 2.02 4.91 23.34
CA LYS A 199 2.33 6.27 22.93
C LYS A 199 1.54 6.72 21.71
N LEU A 200 0.80 5.81 21.07
CA LEU A 200 -0.05 6.15 19.94
C LEU A 200 -1.15 7.11 20.38
N ARG A 201 -1.28 8.23 19.68
CA ARG A 201 -2.28 9.26 19.95
C ARG A 201 -3.60 9.06 19.20
N GLY A 202 -3.66 8.09 18.28
CA GLY A 202 -4.85 7.75 17.50
C GLY A 202 -4.62 7.82 16.00
N ILE A 203 -5.70 7.99 15.22
CA ILE A 203 -5.70 8.01 13.76
C ILE A 203 -6.16 9.38 13.29
N LEU A 204 -5.45 9.97 12.33
CA LEU A 204 -5.85 11.20 11.67
C LEU A 204 -6.12 10.93 10.19
N TYR A 205 -7.37 11.19 9.80
CA TYR A 205 -7.84 11.04 8.41
C TYR A 205 -7.71 12.33 7.62
N ASP A 206 -7.85 12.23 6.29
CA ASP A 206 -7.84 13.34 5.34
C ASP A 206 -6.57 14.21 5.45
N ARG A 207 -5.44 13.55 5.75
CA ARG A 207 -4.17 14.27 5.82
C ARG A 207 -3.75 14.72 4.43
N LYS A 208 -3.34 15.99 4.34
CA LYS A 208 -2.75 16.57 3.15
C LYS A 208 -1.28 16.18 3.08
N ILE A 209 -0.78 15.98 1.87
CA ILE A 209 0.64 15.78 1.65
C ILE A 209 1.37 17.07 2.02
N ALA A 210 2.39 16.97 2.89
CA ALA A 210 3.25 18.09 3.21
C ALA A 210 4.04 18.54 1.97
N ASP A 211 4.28 19.82 1.83
CA ASP A 211 5.11 20.40 0.76
C ASP A 211 6.61 20.42 1.11
N CYS A 212 7.01 19.62 2.07
CA CYS A 212 8.39 19.42 2.51
C CYS A 212 8.69 17.93 2.68
N GLY A 213 9.99 17.56 2.59
CA GLY A 213 10.47 16.20 2.82
C GLY A 213 10.50 15.85 4.30
N PHE A 214 10.26 14.57 4.60
CA PHE A 214 10.49 14.00 5.93
C PHE A 214 11.98 13.95 6.27
N PHE A 215 12.83 13.87 5.26
CA PHE A 215 14.26 13.76 5.38
C PHE A 215 14.94 15.01 4.82
N ILE A 216 15.89 15.58 5.55
CA ILE A 216 16.75 16.66 5.08
C ILE A 216 18.03 16.02 4.56
N ASP A 217 18.17 15.99 3.24
CA ASP A 217 19.34 15.42 2.59
C ASP A 217 20.58 16.27 2.81
N GLU A 218 21.61 15.66 3.35
CA GLU A 218 22.96 16.18 3.41
C GLU A 218 23.90 15.17 2.76
N TYR A 219 25.02 15.65 2.22
CA TYR A 219 26.00 14.81 1.54
C TYR A 219 27.37 15.04 2.12
N LEU A 220 28.05 13.96 2.50
CA LEU A 220 29.47 14.00 2.79
C LEU A 220 30.23 13.96 1.45
N GLU A 221 31.01 14.98 1.19
CA GLU A 221 31.79 15.11 -0.04
C GLU A 221 33.24 14.69 0.19
N GLU A 222 33.76 13.83 -0.68
CA GLU A 222 35.17 13.42 -0.74
C GLU A 222 35.73 13.66 -2.15
N GLY A 223 36.72 14.52 -2.26
CA GLY A 223 37.47 14.71 -3.51
C GLY A 223 38.30 13.47 -3.82
N LEU A 224 38.22 12.97 -5.05
CA LEU A 224 39.01 11.85 -5.56
C LEU A 224 40.00 12.34 -6.64
N GLU A 225 40.91 11.44 -7.04
CA GLU A 225 41.81 11.72 -8.16
C GLU A 225 41.06 12.00 -9.47
N ASN A 226 41.71 12.76 -10.36
CA ASN A 226 41.16 13.12 -11.68
C ASN A 226 39.89 13.97 -11.66
N GLY A 227 39.67 14.77 -10.61
CA GLY A 227 38.53 15.66 -10.48
C GLY A 227 37.19 14.94 -10.19
N ARG A 228 37.24 13.67 -9.81
CA ARG A 228 36.09 12.93 -9.37
C ARG A 228 35.69 13.33 -7.94
N ILE A 229 34.43 13.33 -7.66
CA ILE A 229 33.84 13.59 -6.34
C ILE A 229 33.05 12.37 -5.92
N ARG A 230 33.22 11.91 -4.69
CA ARG A 230 32.35 10.91 -4.07
C ARG A 230 31.41 11.64 -3.13
N LEU A 231 30.11 11.38 -3.32
CA LEU A 231 29.06 11.87 -2.42
C LEU A 231 28.46 10.68 -1.68
N THR A 232 28.41 10.77 -0.36
CA THR A 232 27.72 9.79 0.49
C THR A 232 26.53 10.47 1.12
N VAL A 233 25.35 9.89 0.94
CA VAL A 233 24.10 10.40 1.55
C VAL A 233 24.26 10.37 3.06
N HIS A 234 24.03 11.52 3.67
CA HIS A 234 23.98 11.72 5.11
C HIS A 234 22.86 12.71 5.37
N GLY A 235 21.87 12.34 6.15
CA GLY A 235 20.75 13.23 6.35
C GLY A 235 20.13 13.06 7.73
N ASN A 236 19.28 14.00 8.07
CA ASN A 236 18.58 14.04 9.33
C ASN A 236 17.05 14.10 9.11
N TYR A 237 16.30 13.65 10.09
CA TYR A 237 14.85 13.82 10.07
C TYR A 237 14.50 15.31 10.20
N ASN A 238 13.54 15.73 9.39
CA ASN A 238 12.97 17.07 9.47
C ASN A 238 11.82 17.05 10.47
N GLU A 239 11.98 17.71 11.61
CA GLU A 239 10.91 17.78 12.63
C GLU A 239 9.91 18.90 12.35
N ASN A 240 10.15 19.75 11.34
CA ASN A 240 9.33 20.91 11.01
C ASN A 240 8.29 20.55 9.95
N ALA A 241 7.16 20.00 10.37
CA ALA A 241 6.06 19.65 9.50
C ALA A 241 4.88 20.63 9.68
N PRO A 242 4.26 21.11 8.59
CA PRO A 242 3.08 21.97 8.68
C PRO A 242 1.87 21.27 9.32
N GLU A 243 1.08 22.02 10.04
CA GLU A 243 -0.16 21.53 10.64
C GLU A 243 -1.13 20.96 9.59
N GLY A 244 -1.83 19.90 9.93
CA GLY A 244 -2.82 19.25 9.07
C GLY A 244 -2.26 18.34 8.00
N THR A 245 -0.92 18.16 7.94
CA THR A 245 -0.26 17.31 6.95
C THR A 245 -0.08 15.86 7.44
N ASP A 246 0.20 14.97 6.48
CA ASP A 246 0.57 13.57 6.69
C ASP A 246 1.84 13.45 7.54
N PHE A 247 2.84 14.24 7.20
CA PHE A 247 4.11 14.27 7.92
C PHE A 247 3.93 14.76 9.36
N ARG A 248 3.14 15.83 9.61
CA ARG A 248 2.88 16.33 10.96
C ARG A 248 2.19 15.29 11.84
N ALA A 249 1.27 14.52 11.27
CA ALA A 249 0.60 13.43 11.98
C ALA A 249 1.61 12.41 12.54
N LEU A 250 2.61 12.04 11.75
CA LEU A 250 3.66 11.08 12.16
C LEU A 250 4.56 11.62 13.25
N VAL A 251 5.00 12.88 13.13
CA VAL A 251 5.80 13.57 14.16
C VAL A 251 5.04 13.62 15.50
N ASP A 252 3.73 13.82 15.44
CA ASP A 252 2.89 13.88 16.63
C ASP A 252 2.45 12.51 17.16
N GLY A 253 2.88 11.40 16.57
CA GLY A 253 2.57 10.04 17.01
C GLY A 253 1.16 9.57 16.66
N TYR A 254 0.60 10.00 15.52
CA TYR A 254 -0.66 9.52 14.97
C TYR A 254 -0.45 8.63 13.75
N ILE A 255 -1.33 7.66 13.54
CA ILE A 255 -1.46 7.02 12.24
C ILE A 255 -1.96 8.06 11.25
N SER A 256 -1.26 8.23 10.15
CA SER A 256 -1.61 9.16 9.08
C SER A 256 -2.36 8.44 7.97
N VAL A 257 -3.57 8.88 7.67
CA VAL A 257 -4.40 8.36 6.56
C VAL A 257 -4.76 9.51 5.63
N GLY A 258 -4.32 9.43 4.40
CA GLY A 258 -4.57 10.43 3.38
C GLY A 258 -4.77 9.84 1.99
N LYS A 259 -5.13 10.68 1.03
CA LYS A 259 -5.29 10.30 -0.37
C LYS A 259 -4.20 10.92 -1.23
N VAL A 260 -3.66 10.13 -2.13
CA VAL A 260 -2.70 10.59 -3.14
C VAL A 260 -3.36 10.49 -4.51
N ASN A 261 -3.24 11.57 -5.30
CA ASN A 261 -3.74 11.62 -6.67
C ASN A 261 -2.59 11.36 -7.65
N ASN A 262 -2.82 10.50 -8.63
CA ASN A 262 -1.85 10.22 -9.70
C ASN A 262 -1.91 11.31 -10.78
N LEU A 263 -3.11 11.56 -11.28
CA LEU A 263 -3.40 12.55 -12.31
C LEU A 263 -4.56 13.44 -11.84
N ARG A 264 -4.57 14.69 -12.28
CA ARG A 264 -5.67 15.63 -12.03
C ARG A 264 -6.76 15.51 -13.06
#